data_ba5fb451e2e02eb0cef1cf2cb2c999d7
#
_entry.id   ba5fb451e2e02eb0cef1cf2cb2c999d7
#
_cell.length_a   1.000
_cell.length_b   1.000
_cell.length_c   1.000
_cell.angle_alpha   90.00
_cell.angle_beta   90.00
_cell.angle_gamma   90.00
#
_symmetry.space_group_name_H-M   'P 1'
#
loop_
_entity.id
_entity.type
_entity.pdbx_description
1 polymer ?
#
loop_
_entity_poly.entity_id
_entity_poly.type
_entity_poly.pdbx_seq_one_letter_code
_entity_poly.pdbx_strand_id
1 'polypeptide(L)'
;MDQRKVRDVVFAGIDFEGAGAQHGKPDWPVQIGMGTWSVEKGFGDFFVSNLEGQGQVDWYAKRIHGIDEGALEGAPSLLSLWPEVNGRLGEGAVPVAHAKGTEKKFLRVFPGNPFDPWVDTLSLSRASVPNARKHSLGIFCEDIGIAKKVRELVPGRHWHDALFDAVASLVLLEWAVKQYSLQDLPLAALVAPNTTAWTRLRKAMS
;
A
#
# COMPACT_ATOMS: atom_id res chain seq x y z
N MET A 1 13.35 5.26 18.12
CA MET A 1 12.53 4.24 17.45
C MET A 1 11.10 4.42 17.89
N ASP A 2 10.16 4.28 16.99
CA ASP A 2 8.73 4.39 17.30
C ASP A 2 8.31 3.25 18.27
N GLN A 3 7.84 3.62 19.45
CA GLN A 3 7.49 2.69 20.53
C GLN A 3 6.00 2.32 20.52
N ARG A 4 5.20 2.91 19.60
CA ARG A 4 3.78 2.57 19.48
C ARG A 4 3.65 1.07 19.22
N LYS A 5 2.67 0.44 19.84
CA LYS A 5 2.33 -0.94 19.52
C LYS A 5 1.56 -0.98 18.19
N VAL A 6 1.67 -2.08 17.47
CA VAL A 6 0.94 -2.30 16.20
C VAL A 6 -0.56 -2.05 16.38
N ARG A 7 -1.16 -2.47 17.51
CA ARG A 7 -2.59 -2.27 17.79
C ARG A 7 -3.01 -0.81 17.93
N ASP A 8 -2.09 0.08 18.30
CA ASP A 8 -2.36 1.49 18.57
C ASP A 8 -2.15 2.38 17.32
N VAL A 9 -1.90 1.75 16.16
CA VAL A 9 -1.55 2.44 14.93
C VAL A 9 -2.68 2.31 13.90
N VAL A 10 -2.99 3.42 13.23
CA VAL A 10 -3.75 3.41 11.98
C VAL A 10 -2.76 3.25 10.82
N PHE A 11 -3.00 2.29 9.97
CA PHE A 11 -2.23 2.03 8.77
C PHE A 11 -2.98 2.55 7.55
N ALA A 12 -2.30 3.33 6.71
CA ALA A 12 -2.85 3.85 5.47
C ALA A 12 -2.21 3.12 4.27
N GLY A 13 -2.96 2.22 3.66
CA GLY A 13 -2.57 1.58 2.41
C GLY A 13 -2.60 2.59 1.29
N ILE A 14 -1.58 2.57 0.44
CA ILE A 14 -1.49 3.44 -0.73
C ILE A 14 -0.85 2.69 -1.88
N ASP A 15 -1.40 2.91 -3.07
CA ASP A 15 -0.86 2.41 -4.32
C ASP A 15 -1.09 3.42 -5.45
N PHE A 16 -0.24 3.37 -6.46
CA PHE A 16 -0.34 4.19 -7.65
C PHE A 16 -0.21 3.33 -8.90
N GLU A 17 -1.09 3.58 -9.88
CA GLU A 17 -0.82 3.15 -11.24
C GLU A 17 -0.01 4.23 -11.97
N GLY A 18 0.98 3.81 -12.73
CA GLY A 18 1.88 4.68 -13.49
C GLY A 18 1.57 4.69 -14.97
N ALA A 19 1.88 5.79 -15.64
CA ALA A 19 1.75 5.90 -17.11
C ALA A 19 2.77 5.03 -17.88
N GLY A 20 3.76 4.49 -17.18
CA GLY A 20 4.90 3.80 -17.75
C GLY A 20 6.04 4.76 -18.15
N ALA A 21 7.27 4.32 -17.89
CA ALA A 21 8.45 5.07 -18.30
C ALA A 21 8.61 5.05 -19.83
N GLN A 22 8.66 6.20 -20.48
CA GLN A 22 8.89 6.36 -21.91
C GLN A 22 10.26 7.00 -22.18
N HIS A 23 10.86 6.73 -23.34
CA HIS A 23 12.18 7.18 -23.75
C HIS A 23 12.57 8.59 -23.22
N GLY A 24 13.39 8.61 -22.16
CA GLY A 24 13.89 9.83 -21.56
C GLY A 24 12.91 10.63 -20.70
N LYS A 25 11.66 10.19 -20.56
CA LYS A 25 10.66 10.81 -19.68
C LYS A 25 10.43 9.94 -18.43
N PRO A 26 10.44 10.54 -17.23
CA PRO A 26 10.13 9.81 -16.02
C PRO A 26 8.66 9.33 -16.03
N ASP A 27 8.40 8.22 -15.38
CA ASP A 27 7.06 7.75 -15.10
C ASP A 27 6.28 8.77 -14.22
N TRP A 28 4.99 8.92 -14.47
CA TRP A 28 4.08 9.80 -13.76
C TRP A 28 2.78 9.04 -13.38
N PRO A 29 2.12 9.40 -12.26
CA PRO A 29 0.98 8.67 -11.76
C PRO A 29 -0.30 8.97 -12.57
N VAL A 30 -1.07 7.94 -12.89
CA VAL A 30 -2.37 8.02 -13.59
C VAL A 30 -3.56 7.74 -12.66
N GLN A 31 -3.33 7.01 -11.57
CA GLN A 31 -4.35 6.73 -10.57
C GLN A 31 -3.70 6.63 -9.19
N ILE A 32 -4.42 7.04 -8.15
CA ILE A 32 -4.08 6.82 -6.75
C ILE A 32 -5.21 6.06 -6.08
N GLY A 33 -4.86 5.05 -5.28
CA GLY A 33 -5.77 4.32 -4.42
C GLY A 33 -5.30 4.34 -2.97
N MET A 34 -6.23 4.54 -2.03
CA MET A 34 -5.92 4.56 -0.61
C MET A 34 -7.02 3.89 0.21
N GLY A 35 -6.65 3.36 1.36
CA GLY A 35 -7.58 2.88 2.38
C GLY A 35 -6.92 2.87 3.74
N THR A 36 -7.68 2.68 4.80
CA THR A 36 -7.13 2.57 6.15
C THR A 36 -7.44 1.22 6.78
N TRP A 37 -6.59 0.81 7.69
CA TRP A 37 -6.79 -0.34 8.55
C TRP A 37 -6.20 -0.11 9.94
N SER A 38 -6.88 -0.59 10.95
CA SER A 38 -6.32 -0.75 12.30
C SER A 38 -6.80 -2.04 12.94
N VAL A 39 -6.09 -2.50 13.96
CA VAL A 39 -6.48 -3.70 14.73
C VAL A 39 -7.86 -3.54 15.35
N GLU A 40 -8.20 -2.35 15.83
CA GLU A 40 -9.44 -2.04 16.54
C GLU A 40 -10.62 -1.83 15.58
N LYS A 41 -10.44 -0.97 14.55
CA LYS A 41 -11.54 -0.50 13.71
C LYS A 41 -11.72 -1.33 12.43
N GLY A 42 -10.75 -2.19 12.08
CA GLY A 42 -10.76 -2.91 10.80
C GLY A 42 -10.45 -2.01 9.61
N PHE A 43 -10.99 -2.37 8.44
CA PHE A 43 -10.78 -1.66 7.17
C PHE A 43 -11.80 -0.55 6.97
N GLY A 44 -11.39 0.55 6.36
CA GLY A 44 -12.29 1.66 6.02
C GLY A 44 -11.60 2.76 5.24
N ASP A 45 -12.34 3.87 5.07
CA ASP A 45 -11.89 5.10 4.43
C ASP A 45 -11.24 4.87 3.05
N PHE A 46 -11.94 4.13 2.19
CA PHE A 46 -11.48 3.83 0.85
C PHE A 46 -11.63 5.04 -0.07
N PHE A 47 -10.58 5.30 -0.83
CA PHE A 47 -10.50 6.41 -1.76
C PHE A 47 -9.78 5.98 -3.04
N VAL A 48 -10.25 6.44 -4.19
CA VAL A 48 -9.57 6.27 -5.47
C VAL A 48 -9.85 7.48 -6.35
N SER A 49 -8.83 7.90 -7.09
CA SER A 49 -8.96 8.96 -8.10
C SER A 49 -8.03 8.69 -9.27
N ASN A 50 -8.54 8.85 -10.48
CA ASN A 50 -7.67 9.09 -11.63
C ASN A 50 -6.98 10.45 -11.43
N LEU A 51 -5.86 10.64 -12.10
CA LEU A 51 -5.00 11.82 -11.97
C LEU A 51 -4.85 12.52 -13.32
N GLU A 52 -4.65 13.83 -13.27
CA GLU A 52 -4.43 14.67 -14.44
C GLU A 52 -3.32 14.11 -15.34
N GLY A 53 -3.63 13.98 -16.63
CA GLY A 53 -2.71 13.48 -17.63
C GLY A 53 -1.52 14.42 -17.87
N GLN A 54 -0.30 13.89 -17.83
CA GLN A 54 0.93 14.64 -18.11
C GLN A 54 1.52 14.31 -19.49
N GLY A 55 0.81 13.52 -20.27
CA GLY A 55 1.23 13.09 -21.60
C GLY A 55 0.56 11.80 -22.03
N GLN A 56 1.24 11.06 -22.88
CA GLN A 56 0.75 9.78 -23.38
C GLN A 56 1.00 8.67 -22.37
N VAL A 57 0.00 7.82 -22.14
CA VAL A 57 0.17 6.62 -21.32
C VAL A 57 0.78 5.52 -22.20
N ASP A 58 1.77 4.81 -21.67
CA ASP A 58 2.43 3.72 -22.40
C ASP A 58 1.44 2.60 -22.73
N TRP A 59 1.59 2.02 -23.91
CA TRP A 59 0.70 0.96 -24.39
C TRP A 59 0.68 -0.27 -23.45
N TYR A 60 1.83 -0.64 -22.91
CA TYR A 60 1.92 -1.78 -21.99
C TYR A 60 1.23 -1.47 -20.66
N ALA A 61 1.41 -0.25 -20.12
CA ALA A 61 0.75 0.22 -18.93
C ALA A 61 -0.79 0.20 -19.09
N LYS A 62 -1.31 0.74 -20.21
CA LYS A 62 -2.75 0.68 -20.54
C LYS A 62 -3.31 -0.75 -20.53
N ARG A 63 -2.54 -1.72 -21.04
CA ARG A 63 -2.96 -3.13 -21.02
C ARG A 63 -3.04 -3.74 -19.63
N ILE A 64 -2.25 -3.22 -18.70
CA ILE A 64 -2.20 -3.71 -17.31
C ILE A 64 -3.36 -3.15 -16.50
N HIS A 65 -3.49 -1.83 -16.43
CA HIS A 65 -4.46 -1.17 -15.54
C HIS A 65 -5.72 -0.65 -16.25
N GLY A 66 -5.76 -0.66 -17.60
CA GLY A 66 -6.93 -0.27 -18.38
C GLY A 66 -7.19 1.24 -18.45
N ILE A 67 -6.30 2.09 -17.93
CA ILE A 67 -6.48 3.54 -17.91
C ILE A 67 -5.83 4.14 -19.16
N ASP A 68 -6.63 4.86 -19.96
CA ASP A 68 -6.18 5.62 -21.13
C ASP A 68 -6.29 7.13 -20.92
N GLU A 69 -5.88 7.92 -21.88
CA GLU A 69 -5.89 9.38 -21.81
C GLU A 69 -7.31 9.94 -21.64
N GLY A 70 -8.34 9.29 -22.22
CA GLY A 70 -9.73 9.70 -22.08
C GLY A 70 -10.21 9.60 -20.64
N ALA A 71 -9.77 8.57 -19.91
CA ALA A 71 -10.10 8.41 -18.50
C ALA A 71 -9.43 9.45 -17.58
N LEU A 72 -8.43 10.18 -18.09
CA LEU A 72 -7.69 11.21 -17.34
C LEU A 72 -8.19 12.64 -17.64
N GLU A 73 -9.08 12.82 -18.61
CA GLU A 73 -9.64 14.13 -18.95
C GLU A 73 -10.43 14.71 -17.77
N GLY A 74 -10.06 15.92 -17.34
CA GLY A 74 -10.70 16.59 -16.21
C GLY A 74 -10.38 16.00 -14.83
N ALA A 75 -9.51 14.99 -14.75
CA ALA A 75 -9.09 14.44 -13.47
C ALA A 75 -8.22 15.46 -12.69
N PRO A 76 -8.26 15.43 -11.34
CA PRO A 76 -7.49 16.35 -10.51
C PRO A 76 -5.99 16.09 -10.60
N SER A 77 -5.19 17.13 -10.38
CA SER A 77 -3.75 16.94 -10.19
C SER A 77 -3.47 16.24 -8.87
N LEU A 78 -2.37 15.47 -8.79
CA LEU A 78 -2.00 14.81 -7.54
C LEU A 78 -1.84 15.82 -6.39
N LEU A 79 -1.29 16.99 -6.66
CA LEU A 79 -1.11 18.04 -5.64
C LEU A 79 -2.45 18.56 -5.09
N SER A 80 -3.48 18.66 -5.93
CA SER A 80 -4.82 19.11 -5.49
C SER A 80 -5.52 18.10 -4.56
N LEU A 81 -5.09 16.84 -4.57
CA LEU A 81 -5.57 15.79 -3.67
C LEU A 81 -4.88 15.79 -2.29
N TRP A 82 -4.11 16.84 -1.97
CA TRP A 82 -3.46 16.94 -0.66
C TRP A 82 -4.41 16.76 0.53
N PRO A 83 -5.62 17.34 0.57
CA PRO A 83 -6.54 17.12 1.68
C PRO A 83 -6.90 15.64 1.86
N GLU A 84 -7.14 14.90 0.77
CA GLU A 84 -7.48 13.49 0.78
C GLU A 84 -6.32 12.62 1.26
N VAL A 85 -5.12 12.91 0.76
CA VAL A 85 -3.89 12.19 1.11
C VAL A 85 -3.52 12.49 2.57
N ASN A 86 -3.53 13.78 2.96
CA ASN A 86 -3.18 14.18 4.32
C ASN A 86 -4.20 13.71 5.36
N GLY A 87 -5.47 13.64 5.01
CA GLY A 87 -6.51 13.10 5.88
C GLY A 87 -6.24 11.64 6.28
N ARG A 88 -5.63 10.86 5.38
CA ARG A 88 -5.32 9.44 5.61
C ARG A 88 -3.91 9.18 6.12
N LEU A 89 -2.94 9.98 5.71
CA LEU A 89 -1.52 9.85 6.11
C LEU A 89 -1.11 10.78 7.26
N GLY A 90 -1.99 11.72 7.64
CA GLY A 90 -1.76 12.63 8.76
C GLY A 90 -1.93 11.97 10.12
N GLU A 91 -1.75 12.78 11.18
CA GLU A 91 -2.02 12.39 12.59
C GLU A 91 -1.34 11.09 13.07
N GLY A 92 -0.16 10.78 12.52
CA GLY A 92 0.63 9.63 12.94
C GLY A 92 0.20 8.30 12.31
N ALA A 93 -0.63 8.32 11.28
CA ALA A 93 -0.88 7.13 10.45
C ALA A 93 0.42 6.63 9.80
N VAL A 94 0.51 5.33 9.59
CA VAL A 94 1.70 4.69 9.01
C VAL A 94 1.39 4.23 7.60
N PRO A 95 2.07 4.75 6.58
CA PRO A 95 1.87 4.34 5.20
C PRO A 95 2.31 2.90 4.96
N VAL A 96 1.51 2.20 4.15
CA VAL A 96 1.70 0.80 3.77
C VAL A 96 1.64 0.70 2.25
N ALA A 97 2.63 0.07 1.65
CA ALA A 97 2.64 -0.24 0.22
C ALA A 97 3.36 -1.57 -0.06
N HIS A 98 3.15 -2.10 -1.26
CA HIS A 98 3.90 -3.27 -1.72
C HIS A 98 5.04 -2.84 -2.64
N ALA A 99 6.30 -2.93 -2.16
CA ALA A 99 7.48 -2.36 -2.83
C ALA A 99 7.48 -0.83 -2.90
N LYS A 100 7.24 -0.17 -1.81
CA LYS A 100 7.01 1.27 -1.54
C LYS A 100 7.83 2.33 -2.31
N GLY A 101 8.66 1.92 -3.29
CA GLY A 101 9.56 2.83 -4.01
C GLY A 101 8.82 3.84 -4.91
N THR A 102 7.81 3.37 -5.63
CA THR A 102 6.98 4.17 -6.53
C THR A 102 6.14 5.17 -5.74
N GLU A 103 5.49 4.72 -4.68
CA GLU A 103 4.65 5.55 -3.81
C GLU A 103 5.45 6.67 -3.17
N LYS A 104 6.62 6.35 -2.61
CA LYS A 104 7.54 7.35 -2.06
C LYS A 104 8.01 8.36 -3.12
N LYS A 105 8.21 7.92 -4.37
CA LYS A 105 8.60 8.80 -5.47
C LYS A 105 7.49 9.79 -5.81
N PHE A 106 6.26 9.31 -6.00
CA PHE A 106 5.13 10.15 -6.41
C PHE A 106 4.68 11.09 -5.28
N LEU A 107 4.70 10.64 -4.04
CA LEU A 107 4.35 11.47 -2.88
C LEU A 107 5.34 12.63 -2.61
N ARG A 108 6.51 12.65 -3.25
CA ARG A 108 7.45 13.78 -3.13
C ARG A 108 6.91 15.11 -3.67
N VAL A 109 5.83 15.09 -4.43
CA VAL A 109 5.16 16.32 -4.88
C VAL A 109 4.62 17.13 -3.70
N PHE A 110 4.28 16.47 -2.58
CA PHE A 110 3.74 17.14 -1.41
C PHE A 110 4.85 17.78 -0.58
N PRO A 111 4.74 19.09 -0.25
CA PRO A 111 5.73 19.78 0.56
C PRO A 111 5.79 19.24 2.00
N GLY A 112 6.99 19.20 2.57
CA GLY A 112 7.18 18.75 3.95
C GLY A 112 7.01 17.25 4.17
N ASN A 113 6.95 16.48 3.10
CA ASN A 113 6.82 15.04 3.16
C ASN A 113 8.03 14.38 3.83
N PRO A 114 7.87 13.88 5.05
CA PRO A 114 8.36 12.57 5.36
C PRO A 114 7.23 11.72 5.92
N PHE A 115 6.48 11.05 5.05
CA PHE A 115 5.60 9.98 5.49
C PHE A 115 6.46 8.77 5.91
N ASP A 116 7.14 8.87 7.01
CA ASP A 116 7.96 7.81 7.59
C ASP A 116 7.49 7.53 9.03
N PRO A 117 7.61 6.29 9.54
CA PRO A 117 8.14 5.10 8.87
C PRO A 117 7.12 4.45 7.93
N TRP A 118 7.59 3.67 6.94
CA TRP A 118 6.77 2.88 6.04
C TRP A 118 6.78 1.39 6.41
N VAL A 119 5.62 0.74 6.30
CA VAL A 119 5.53 -0.71 6.22
C VAL A 119 5.55 -1.12 4.75
N ASP A 120 6.53 -1.94 4.37
CA ASP A 120 6.67 -2.52 3.04
C ASP A 120 6.19 -3.97 3.06
N THR A 121 5.03 -4.23 2.46
CA THR A 121 4.43 -5.57 2.48
C THR A 121 5.17 -6.58 1.59
N LEU A 122 6.01 -6.12 0.63
CA LEU A 122 6.93 -7.01 -0.06
C LEU A 122 8.01 -7.55 0.90
N SER A 123 8.57 -6.69 1.72
CA SER A 123 9.53 -7.12 2.76
C SER A 123 8.84 -8.01 3.80
N LEU A 124 7.60 -7.68 4.15
CA LEU A 124 6.79 -8.46 5.08
C LEU A 124 6.49 -9.87 4.53
N SER A 125 6.10 -10.00 3.26
CA SER A 125 5.85 -11.30 2.61
C SER A 125 7.10 -12.17 2.57
N ARG A 126 8.25 -11.57 2.26
CA ARG A 126 9.55 -12.27 2.24
C ARG A 126 9.98 -12.77 3.62
N ALA A 127 9.73 -11.98 4.66
CA ALA A 127 10.01 -12.40 6.03
C ALA A 127 9.04 -13.49 6.51
N SER A 128 7.75 -13.36 6.16
CA SER A 128 6.69 -14.27 6.62
C SER A 128 6.74 -15.63 5.95
N VAL A 129 6.95 -15.68 4.63
CA VAL A 129 6.94 -16.91 3.82
C VAL A 129 8.16 -16.91 2.88
N PRO A 130 9.37 -17.11 3.39
CA PRO A 130 10.60 -16.96 2.58
C PRO A 130 10.67 -17.89 1.36
N ASN A 131 9.98 -19.03 1.41
CA ASN A 131 9.94 -20.03 0.33
C ASN A 131 8.69 -19.90 -0.56
N ALA A 132 7.99 -18.77 -0.54
CA ALA A 132 6.86 -18.55 -1.43
C ALA A 132 7.29 -18.58 -2.91
N ARG A 133 6.40 -19.09 -3.77
CA ARG A 133 6.64 -19.20 -5.22
C ARG A 133 6.99 -17.85 -5.86
N LYS A 134 6.27 -16.80 -5.48
CA LYS A 134 6.52 -15.40 -5.83
C LYS A 134 6.04 -14.47 -4.72
N HIS A 135 6.64 -13.29 -4.66
CA HIS A 135 6.27 -12.23 -3.70
C HIS A 135 5.60 -11.04 -4.37
N SER A 136 5.23 -11.10 -5.67
CA SER A 136 4.37 -10.08 -6.28
C SER A 136 2.99 -10.12 -5.60
N LEU A 137 2.39 -8.95 -5.34
CA LEU A 137 1.22 -8.79 -4.49
C LEU A 137 0.08 -9.74 -4.86
N GLY A 138 -0.35 -9.73 -6.13
CA GLY A 138 -1.46 -10.56 -6.59
C GLY A 138 -1.20 -12.06 -6.42
N ILE A 139 -0.03 -12.54 -6.88
CA ILE A 139 0.29 -13.98 -6.79
C ILE A 139 0.41 -14.42 -5.33
N PHE A 140 1.07 -13.61 -4.50
CA PHE A 140 1.22 -13.93 -3.09
C PHE A 140 -0.12 -13.98 -2.36
N CYS A 141 -1.00 -12.99 -2.57
CA CYS A 141 -2.33 -12.96 -1.96
C CYS A 141 -3.23 -14.14 -2.39
N GLU A 142 -3.14 -14.58 -3.66
CA GLU A 142 -3.85 -15.78 -4.14
C GLU A 142 -3.28 -17.04 -3.49
N ASP A 143 -1.95 -17.20 -3.47
CA ASP A 143 -1.27 -18.39 -2.94
C ASP A 143 -1.55 -18.60 -1.43
N ILE A 144 -1.67 -17.53 -0.64
CA ILE A 144 -2.02 -17.61 0.80
C ILE A 144 -3.52 -17.50 1.08
N GLY A 145 -4.36 -17.38 0.05
CA GLY A 145 -5.83 -17.43 0.16
C GLY A 145 -6.49 -16.16 0.68
N ILE A 146 -5.82 -15.00 0.69
CA ILE A 146 -6.40 -13.73 1.19
C ILE A 146 -7.04 -12.88 0.10
N ALA A 147 -6.84 -13.17 -1.18
CA ALA A 147 -7.37 -12.39 -2.30
C ALA A 147 -8.91 -12.33 -2.30
N LYS A 148 -9.61 -13.36 -1.80
CA LYS A 148 -11.07 -13.36 -1.64
C LYS A 148 -11.53 -12.19 -0.76
N LYS A 149 -10.86 -11.95 0.36
CA LYS A 149 -11.18 -10.84 1.27
C LYS A 149 -11.01 -9.48 0.60
N VAL A 150 -9.98 -9.31 -0.24
CA VAL A 150 -9.80 -8.06 -1.00
C VAL A 150 -11.00 -7.81 -1.92
N ARG A 151 -11.45 -8.84 -2.66
CA ARG A 151 -12.63 -8.74 -3.55
C ARG A 151 -13.93 -8.43 -2.80
N GLU A 152 -14.06 -8.90 -1.56
CA GLU A 152 -15.21 -8.59 -0.69
C GLU A 152 -15.18 -7.14 -0.19
N LEU A 153 -14.00 -6.59 0.11
CA LEU A 153 -13.84 -5.23 0.60
C LEU A 153 -14.03 -4.16 -0.49
N VAL A 154 -13.59 -4.46 -1.72
CA VAL A 154 -13.65 -3.53 -2.87
C VAL A 154 -14.28 -4.22 -4.08
N PRO A 155 -15.59 -4.51 -4.03
CA PRO A 155 -16.28 -5.24 -5.09
C PRO A 155 -16.24 -4.47 -6.42
N GLY A 156 -16.14 -5.21 -7.52
CA GLY A 156 -16.06 -4.65 -8.87
C GLY A 156 -14.69 -4.15 -9.30
N ARG A 157 -13.68 -4.18 -8.41
CA ARG A 157 -12.30 -3.86 -8.73
C ARG A 157 -11.44 -5.11 -8.90
N HIS A 158 -10.29 -4.97 -9.50
CA HIS A 158 -9.38 -6.07 -9.84
C HIS A 158 -7.92 -5.68 -9.64
N TRP A 159 -7.01 -6.62 -9.77
CA TRP A 159 -5.56 -6.38 -9.77
C TRP A 159 -5.18 -5.30 -10.79
N HIS A 160 -4.25 -4.44 -10.40
CA HIS A 160 -3.83 -3.24 -11.15
C HIS A 160 -4.92 -2.14 -11.22
N ASP A 161 -5.82 -2.11 -10.26
CA ASP A 161 -6.55 -0.91 -9.86
C ASP A 161 -5.92 -0.42 -8.56
N ALA A 162 -5.49 0.82 -8.49
CA ALA A 162 -4.73 1.33 -7.37
C ALA A 162 -5.44 1.16 -6.01
N LEU A 163 -6.79 1.28 -5.94
CA LEU A 163 -7.51 1.00 -4.69
C LEU A 163 -7.48 -0.48 -4.34
N PHE A 164 -7.62 -1.37 -5.33
CA PHE A 164 -7.57 -2.80 -5.09
C PHE A 164 -6.22 -3.21 -4.51
N ASP A 165 -5.12 -2.71 -5.08
CA ASP A 165 -3.76 -3.07 -4.69
C ASP A 165 -3.38 -2.41 -3.34
N ALA A 166 -3.84 -1.18 -3.07
CA ALA A 166 -3.72 -0.56 -1.74
C ALA A 166 -4.42 -1.38 -0.65
N VAL A 167 -5.67 -1.81 -0.89
CA VAL A 167 -6.43 -2.64 0.04
C VAL A 167 -5.82 -4.04 0.17
N ALA A 168 -5.31 -4.62 -0.92
CA ALA A 168 -4.60 -5.90 -0.87
C ALA A 168 -3.35 -5.83 0.01
N SER A 169 -2.61 -4.71 -0.04
CA SER A 169 -1.47 -4.47 0.83
C SER A 169 -1.88 -4.42 2.32
N LEU A 170 -3.01 -3.79 2.63
CA LEU A 170 -3.55 -3.78 4.00
C LEU A 170 -4.05 -5.15 4.46
N VAL A 171 -4.71 -5.92 3.58
CA VAL A 171 -5.17 -7.29 3.90
C VAL A 171 -3.97 -8.21 4.15
N LEU A 172 -2.88 -8.06 3.39
CA LEU A 172 -1.64 -8.78 3.63
C LEU A 172 -1.02 -8.40 4.98
N LEU A 173 -1.00 -7.11 5.32
CA LEU A 173 -0.55 -6.64 6.63
C LEU A 173 -1.40 -7.25 7.76
N GLU A 174 -2.72 -7.18 7.66
CA GLU A 174 -3.62 -7.79 8.64
C GLU A 174 -3.36 -9.29 8.81
N TRP A 175 -3.23 -10.01 7.69
CA TRP A 175 -2.90 -11.43 7.71
C TRP A 175 -1.60 -11.69 8.49
N ALA A 176 -0.54 -10.96 8.19
CA ALA A 176 0.73 -11.13 8.89
C ALA A 176 0.62 -10.81 10.39
N VAL A 177 -0.10 -9.73 10.76
CA VAL A 177 -0.32 -9.36 12.17
C VAL A 177 -1.05 -10.47 12.91
N LYS A 178 -2.09 -11.05 12.32
CA LYS A 178 -2.85 -12.15 12.92
C LYS A 178 -2.05 -13.46 12.97
N GLN A 179 -1.46 -13.85 11.84
CA GLN A 179 -0.73 -15.10 11.70
C GLN A 179 0.46 -15.21 12.67
N TYR A 180 1.13 -14.09 12.93
CA TYR A 180 2.31 -14.05 13.79
C TYR A 180 2.06 -13.41 15.15
N SER A 181 0.82 -13.05 15.49
CA SER A 181 0.42 -12.39 16.75
C SER A 181 1.27 -11.16 17.04
N LEU A 182 1.31 -10.21 16.07
CA LEU A 182 2.19 -9.03 16.13
C LEU A 182 1.52 -7.81 16.76
N GLN A 183 0.24 -7.86 17.12
CA GLN A 183 -0.55 -6.70 17.57
C GLN A 183 0.03 -5.99 18.79
N ASP A 184 0.74 -6.72 19.66
CA ASP A 184 1.35 -6.20 20.88
C ASP A 184 2.81 -5.77 20.71
N LEU A 185 3.42 -6.11 19.57
CA LEU A 185 4.81 -5.74 19.30
C LEU A 185 4.95 -4.27 18.94
N PRO A 186 6.14 -3.69 19.13
CA PRO A 186 6.44 -2.35 18.64
C PRO A 186 6.29 -2.26 17.11
N LEU A 187 5.85 -1.11 16.59
CA LEU A 187 5.73 -0.84 15.15
C LEU A 187 6.99 -1.19 14.35
N ALA A 188 8.16 -1.01 14.95
CA ALA A 188 9.45 -1.38 14.36
C ALA A 188 9.50 -2.84 13.88
N ALA A 189 8.72 -3.75 14.46
CA ALA A 189 8.62 -5.14 14.03
C ALA A 189 8.03 -5.31 12.63
N LEU A 190 7.18 -4.37 12.18
CA LEU A 190 6.61 -4.34 10.84
C LEU A 190 7.45 -3.53 9.85
N VAL A 191 8.12 -2.48 10.32
CA VAL A 191 9.00 -1.62 9.50
C VAL A 191 10.24 -2.36 9.04
N ALA A 192 10.79 -3.21 9.91
CA ALA A 192 11.93 -4.10 9.62
C ALA A 192 11.56 -5.55 9.97
N PRO A 193 10.76 -6.21 9.11
CA PRO A 193 10.19 -7.51 9.43
C PRO A 193 11.25 -8.61 9.51
N ASN A 194 11.21 -9.38 10.61
CA ASN A 194 12.11 -10.52 10.86
C ASN A 194 11.46 -11.51 11.82
N THR A 195 11.16 -12.72 11.36
CA THR A 195 10.45 -13.74 12.14
C THR A 195 11.20 -14.20 13.39
N THR A 196 12.53 -14.26 13.34
CA THR A 196 13.34 -14.56 14.53
C THR A 196 13.23 -13.45 15.58
N ALA A 197 13.26 -12.19 15.15
CA ALA A 197 13.05 -11.04 16.03
C ALA A 197 11.64 -11.05 16.63
N TRP A 198 10.60 -11.34 15.84
CA TRP A 198 9.22 -11.46 16.32
C TRP A 198 9.09 -12.52 17.43
N THR A 199 9.70 -13.69 17.22
CA THR A 199 9.68 -14.77 18.22
C THR A 199 10.38 -14.36 19.51
N ARG A 200 11.53 -13.67 19.43
CA ARG A 200 12.26 -13.17 20.61
C ARG A 200 11.44 -12.11 21.38
N LEU A 201 10.88 -11.16 20.64
CA LEU A 201 10.05 -10.08 21.25
C LEU A 201 8.84 -10.64 21.99
N ARG A 202 8.12 -11.61 21.39
CA ARG A 202 6.96 -12.25 22.03
C ARG A 202 7.37 -12.98 23.31
N LYS A 203 8.49 -13.71 23.31
CA LYS A 203 9.00 -14.39 24.53
C LYS A 203 9.40 -13.44 25.63
N ALA A 204 9.84 -12.22 25.30
CA ALA A 204 10.22 -11.23 26.30
C ALA A 204 9.00 -10.51 26.91
N MET A 205 7.81 -10.65 26.32
CA MET A 205 6.55 -10.03 26.76
C MET A 205 5.62 -11.01 27.47
N SER A 206 5.89 -12.30 27.41
CA SER A 206 5.20 -13.38 28.14
C SER A 206 5.83 -13.61 29.52
#